data_4cbf120d88b98a72e8c1f2c2addac4ab
#
_entry.id   4cbf120d88b98a72e8c1f2c2addac4ab
#
_cell.length_a   1.000
_cell.length_b   1.000
_cell.length_c   1.000
_cell.angle_alpha   90.00
_cell.angle_beta   90.00
_cell.angle_gamma   90.00
#
_symmetry.space_group_name_H-M   'P 1'
#
loop_
_entity.id
_entity.type
_entity.pdbx_description
1 polymer ?
#
loop_
_entity_poly.entity_id
_entity_poly.type
_entity_poly.pdbx_seq_one_letter_code
_entity_poly.pdbx_strand_id
1 'polypeptide(L)'
;MKGFSPKWCRWIESFVSEGSVGIKVNDDIGHYFQTKKGLRQGDPMSPILFNIIADMLAILIKRAKDDGQIRGVIPHLVEDGLSILQYADDTILFMDHDLDQAKNIKLLLTIFSNYLV
;
A
#
# COMPACT_ATOMS: atom_id res chain seq x y z
N MET A 1 7.45 -8.09 11.18
CA MET A 1 7.87 -8.37 9.79
C MET A 1 7.26 -9.70 9.39
N LYS A 2 6.49 -9.76 8.29
CA LYS A 2 6.10 -11.04 7.70
C LYS A 2 7.37 -11.68 7.16
N GLY A 3 7.80 -12.81 7.75
CA GLY A 3 9.08 -13.46 7.42
C GLY A 3 9.04 -14.18 6.07
N PHE A 4 9.03 -13.44 4.98
CA PHE A 4 9.17 -14.03 3.65
C PHE A 4 10.59 -14.56 3.43
N SER A 5 10.70 -15.73 2.79
CA SER A 5 12.00 -16.31 2.48
C SER A 5 12.76 -15.45 1.46
N PRO A 6 14.12 -15.43 1.48
CA PRO A 6 14.90 -14.71 0.47
C PRO A 6 14.62 -15.16 -0.97
N LYS A 7 14.24 -16.42 -1.16
CA LYS A 7 13.84 -16.97 -2.45
C LYS A 7 12.54 -16.33 -2.95
N TRP A 8 11.56 -16.18 -2.07
CA TRP A 8 10.29 -15.53 -2.39
C TRP A 8 10.49 -14.05 -2.73
N CYS A 9 11.30 -13.33 -1.94
CA CYS A 9 11.60 -11.91 -2.21
C CYS A 9 12.23 -11.72 -3.59
N ARG A 10 13.20 -12.53 -3.97
CA ARG A 10 13.83 -12.46 -5.32
C ARG A 10 12.82 -12.75 -6.44
N TRP A 11 11.89 -13.69 -6.24
CA TRP A 11 10.86 -13.96 -7.24
C TRP A 11 9.93 -12.76 -7.43
N ILE A 12 9.49 -12.13 -6.34
CA ILE A 12 8.64 -10.95 -6.42
C ILE A 12 9.40 -9.77 -7.05
N GLU A 13 10.65 -9.56 -6.68
CA GLU A 13 11.50 -8.52 -7.29
C GLU A 13 11.63 -8.71 -8.80
N SER A 14 11.96 -9.89 -9.28
CA SER A 14 12.00 -10.20 -10.71
C SER A 14 10.65 -9.99 -11.40
N PHE A 15 9.56 -10.41 -10.73
CA PHE A 15 8.21 -10.27 -11.25
C PHE A 15 7.77 -8.81 -11.40
N VAL A 16 8.13 -7.94 -10.44
CA VAL A 16 7.71 -6.53 -10.43
C VAL A 16 8.60 -5.66 -11.31
N SER A 17 9.92 -5.94 -11.38
CA SER A 17 10.91 -5.09 -12.06
C SER A 17 11.11 -5.38 -13.55
N GLU A 18 10.74 -6.56 -14.04
CA GLU A 18 11.01 -6.98 -15.43
C GLU A 18 9.82 -6.79 -16.39
N GLY A 19 8.74 -6.14 -15.94
CA GLY A 19 7.56 -5.93 -16.75
C GLY A 19 7.77 -4.94 -17.90
N SER A 20 7.58 -5.38 -19.15
CA SER A 20 7.49 -4.50 -20.31
C SER A 20 6.12 -4.56 -20.96
N VAL A 21 5.65 -3.41 -21.47
CA VAL A 21 4.35 -3.27 -22.12
C VAL A 21 4.53 -2.69 -23.51
N GLY A 22 3.90 -3.32 -24.49
CA GLY A 22 3.74 -2.76 -25.85
C GLY A 22 2.28 -2.37 -26.08
N ILE A 23 2.04 -1.22 -26.66
CA ILE A 23 0.68 -0.78 -27.02
C ILE A 23 0.37 -1.27 -28.43
N LYS A 24 -0.73 -2.02 -28.58
CA LYS A 24 -1.22 -2.47 -29.88
C LYS A 24 -2.27 -1.47 -30.41
N VAL A 25 -2.02 -0.91 -31.59
CA VAL A 25 -2.95 -0.03 -32.29
C VAL A 25 -3.12 -0.53 -33.72
N ASN A 26 -4.35 -0.83 -34.13
CA ASN A 26 -4.68 -1.31 -35.50
C ASN A 26 -3.78 -2.49 -35.96
N ASP A 27 -3.62 -3.51 -35.10
CA ASP A 27 -2.78 -4.68 -35.33
C ASP A 27 -1.25 -4.46 -35.38
N ASP A 28 -0.80 -3.24 -35.26
CA ASP A 28 0.62 -2.90 -35.12
C ASP A 28 1.00 -2.73 -33.65
N ILE A 29 2.14 -3.32 -33.25
CA ILE A 29 2.64 -3.25 -31.87
C ILE A 29 3.76 -2.20 -31.84
N GLY A 30 3.53 -1.12 -31.10
CA GLY A 30 4.51 -0.08 -30.86
C GLY A 30 5.70 -0.55 -30.03
N HIS A 31 6.66 0.35 -29.81
CA HIS A 31 7.84 0.05 -29.00
C HIS A 31 7.47 -0.36 -27.58
N TYR A 32 8.15 -1.41 -27.09
CA TYR A 32 8.02 -1.85 -25.71
C TYR A 32 8.68 -0.85 -24.74
N PHE A 33 8.01 -0.54 -23.65
CA PHE A 33 8.55 0.26 -22.57
C PHE A 33 8.44 -0.48 -21.23
N GLN A 34 9.40 -0.26 -20.35
CA GLN A 34 9.37 -0.86 -19.00
C GLN A 34 8.39 -0.12 -18.10
N THR A 35 7.57 -0.87 -17.37
CA THR A 35 6.73 -0.34 -16.30
C THR A 35 7.60 -0.04 -15.08
N LYS A 36 7.59 1.21 -14.61
CA LYS A 36 8.41 1.62 -13.47
C LYS A 36 7.65 1.68 -12.16
N LYS A 37 6.32 1.71 -12.18
CA LYS A 37 5.46 1.85 -11.01
C LYS A 37 4.12 1.15 -11.21
N GLY A 38 3.54 0.70 -10.09
CA GLY A 38 2.22 0.09 -10.06
C GLY A 38 2.20 -1.41 -10.35
N LEU A 39 1.06 -2.02 -10.08
CA LEU A 39 0.81 -3.42 -10.36
C LEU A 39 0.11 -3.57 -11.72
N ARG A 40 0.43 -4.65 -12.43
CA ARG A 40 -0.14 -4.92 -13.75
C ARG A 40 -1.61 -5.34 -13.61
N GLN A 41 -2.51 -4.64 -14.33
CA GLN A 41 -3.91 -5.06 -14.41
C GLN A 41 -4.05 -6.39 -15.15
N GLY A 42 -4.89 -7.29 -14.60
CA GLY A 42 -5.11 -8.62 -15.18
C GLY A 42 -4.06 -9.67 -14.80
N ASP A 43 -3.03 -9.30 -14.05
CA ASP A 43 -2.06 -10.26 -13.54
C ASP A 43 -2.57 -10.95 -12.27
N PRO A 44 -2.52 -12.30 -12.19
CA PRO A 44 -3.02 -13.06 -11.04
C PRO A 44 -2.30 -12.74 -9.71
N MET A 45 -1.04 -12.31 -9.76
CA MET A 45 -0.26 -11.96 -8.56
C MET A 45 -0.54 -10.55 -8.05
N SER A 46 -1.00 -9.64 -8.92
CA SER A 46 -1.25 -8.24 -8.55
C SER A 46 -2.22 -8.06 -7.37
N PRO A 47 -3.37 -8.74 -7.30
CA PRO A 47 -4.26 -8.65 -6.14
C PRO A 47 -3.62 -9.14 -4.84
N ILE A 48 -2.79 -10.18 -4.91
CA ILE A 48 -2.10 -10.75 -3.74
C ILE A 48 -1.07 -9.75 -3.21
N LEU A 49 -0.28 -9.16 -4.11
CA LEU A 49 0.71 -8.15 -3.75
C LEU A 49 0.04 -6.89 -3.20
N PHE A 50 -1.05 -6.45 -3.82
CA PHE A 50 -1.84 -5.32 -3.33
C PHE A 50 -2.34 -5.57 -1.89
N ASN A 51 -2.92 -6.72 -1.62
CA ASN A 51 -3.39 -7.07 -0.27
C ASN A 51 -2.26 -7.10 0.76
N ILE A 52 -1.07 -7.58 0.40
CA ILE A 52 0.10 -7.56 1.29
C ILE A 52 0.50 -6.13 1.64
N ILE A 53 0.48 -5.23 0.65
CA ILE A 53 0.81 -3.81 0.82
C ILE A 53 -0.25 -3.10 1.67
N ALA A 54 -1.53 -3.32 1.38
CA ALA A 54 -2.64 -2.76 2.13
C ALA A 54 -2.59 -3.19 3.62
N ASP A 55 -2.31 -4.46 3.88
CA ASP A 55 -2.14 -4.99 5.23
C ASP A 55 -0.90 -4.39 5.95
N MET A 56 0.17 -4.10 5.22
CA MET A 56 1.33 -3.38 5.80
C MET A 56 0.94 -1.98 6.25
N LEU A 57 0.16 -1.23 5.45
CA LEU A 57 -0.33 0.09 5.84
C LEU A 57 -1.20 0.00 7.09
N ALA A 58 -2.13 -0.94 7.14
CA ALA A 58 -2.98 -1.16 8.31
C ALA A 58 -2.17 -1.46 9.58
N ILE A 59 -1.12 -2.28 9.47
CA ILE A 59 -0.21 -2.59 10.58
C ILE A 59 0.55 -1.34 11.04
N LEU A 60 1.02 -0.49 10.12
CA LEU A 60 1.73 0.75 10.46
C LEU A 60 0.80 1.73 11.20
N ILE A 61 -0.42 1.91 10.71
CA ILE A 61 -1.45 2.75 11.37
C ILE A 61 -1.76 2.20 12.77
N LYS A 62 -1.94 0.88 12.90
CA LYS A 62 -2.19 0.25 14.20
C LYS A 62 -1.05 0.52 15.18
N ARG A 63 0.21 0.34 14.76
CA ARG A 63 1.38 0.62 15.61
C ARG A 63 1.44 2.08 16.05
N ALA A 64 1.23 3.03 15.11
CA ALA A 64 1.20 4.44 15.44
C ALA A 64 0.09 4.78 16.45
N LYS A 65 -1.01 4.03 16.43
CA LYS A 65 -2.09 4.12 17.42
C LYS A 65 -1.68 3.54 18.78
N ASP A 66 -1.09 2.36 18.79
CA ASP A 66 -0.60 1.69 20.01
C ASP A 66 0.48 2.55 20.70
N ASP A 67 1.31 3.25 19.92
CA ASP A 67 2.33 4.19 20.40
C ASP A 67 1.75 5.58 20.80
N GLY A 68 0.44 5.80 20.66
CA GLY A 68 -0.23 7.06 21.01
C GLY A 68 0.04 8.22 20.06
N GLN A 69 0.64 7.99 18.90
CA GLN A 69 0.95 9.02 17.89
C GLN A 69 -0.29 9.48 17.12
N ILE A 70 -1.28 8.62 17.00
CA ILE A 70 -2.60 8.88 16.41
C ILE A 70 -3.69 8.27 17.28
N ARG A 71 -4.89 8.85 17.23
CA ARG A 71 -6.07 8.33 17.94
C ARG A 71 -7.14 7.95 16.93
N GLY A 72 -7.80 6.84 17.18
CA GLY A 72 -8.98 6.44 16.42
C GLY A 72 -10.19 7.28 16.81
N VAL A 73 -11.04 7.58 15.85
CA VAL A 73 -12.33 8.24 16.10
C VAL A 73 -13.36 7.26 16.63
N ILE A 74 -14.45 7.76 17.24
CA ILE A 74 -15.60 7.00 17.74
C ILE A 74 -15.24 5.78 18.63
N PRO A 75 -14.40 5.93 19.68
CA PRO A 75 -13.99 4.82 20.53
C PRO A 75 -15.13 4.14 21.29
N HIS A 76 -16.29 4.81 21.40
CA HIS A 76 -17.49 4.27 22.04
C HIS A 76 -18.27 3.28 21.14
N LEU A 77 -17.99 3.23 19.83
CA LEU A 77 -18.63 2.32 18.88
C LEU A 77 -17.67 1.25 18.36
N VAL A 78 -16.38 1.57 18.28
CA VAL A 78 -15.34 0.67 17.77
C VAL A 78 -14.28 0.54 18.84
N GLU A 79 -14.01 -0.66 19.28
CA GLU A 79 -12.94 -0.98 20.24
C GLU A 79 -11.62 -0.38 19.71
N ASP A 80 -10.91 0.36 20.56
CA ASP A 80 -9.73 1.15 20.21
C ASP A 80 -9.94 2.30 19.20
N GLY A 81 -11.18 2.58 18.80
CA GLY A 81 -11.51 3.62 17.83
C GLY A 81 -11.13 3.28 16.37
N LEU A 82 -11.86 3.86 15.44
CA LEU A 82 -11.63 3.70 14.00
C LEU A 82 -10.54 4.66 13.52
N SER A 83 -9.51 4.17 12.88
CA SER A 83 -8.41 4.98 12.29
C SER A 83 -8.21 4.76 10.81
N ILE A 84 -8.59 3.61 10.29
CA ILE A 84 -8.43 3.25 8.88
C ILE A 84 -9.60 2.40 8.40
N LEU A 85 -10.09 2.70 7.20
CA LEU A 85 -11.04 1.87 6.46
C LEU A 85 -10.49 1.67 5.05
N GLN A 86 -10.38 0.43 4.63
CA GLN A 86 -9.89 0.05 3.31
C GLN A 86 -10.97 -0.71 2.56
N TYR A 87 -11.22 -0.30 1.31
CA TYR A 87 -12.11 -1.00 0.40
C TYR A 87 -11.52 -0.94 -1.01
N ALA A 88 -11.14 -2.10 -1.55
CA ALA A 88 -10.43 -2.20 -2.82
C ALA A 88 -9.17 -1.31 -2.84
N ASP A 89 -9.08 -0.36 -3.75
CA ASP A 89 -8.01 0.63 -3.90
C ASP A 89 -8.21 1.90 -3.07
N ASP A 90 -9.39 2.07 -2.48
CA ASP A 90 -9.71 3.23 -1.65
C ASP A 90 -9.25 3.01 -0.19
N THR A 91 -8.60 4.02 0.37
CA THR A 91 -8.21 4.05 1.77
C THR A 91 -8.67 5.36 2.41
N ILE A 92 -9.47 5.24 3.46
CA ILE A 92 -9.95 6.38 4.26
C ILE A 92 -9.24 6.32 5.62
N LEU A 93 -8.62 7.42 5.99
CA LEU A 93 -7.98 7.58 7.29
C LEU A 93 -8.82 8.51 8.16
N PHE A 94 -9.05 8.11 9.40
CA PHE A 94 -9.82 8.86 10.39
C PHE A 94 -8.87 9.34 11.49
N MET A 95 -8.99 10.61 11.86
CA MET A 95 -8.22 11.20 12.95
C MET A 95 -9.05 12.31 13.63
N ASP A 96 -8.70 12.64 14.85
CA ASP A 96 -9.21 13.83 15.50
C ASP A 96 -8.73 15.10 14.77
N HIS A 97 -9.45 16.22 14.95
CA HIS A 97 -9.07 17.52 14.42
C HIS A 97 -7.85 18.08 15.19
N ASP A 98 -6.70 17.46 14.99
CA ASP A 98 -5.44 17.74 15.67
C ASP A 98 -4.30 17.82 14.64
N LEU A 99 -3.58 18.93 14.64
CA LEU A 99 -2.50 19.19 13.68
C LEU A 99 -1.32 18.22 13.85
N ASP A 100 -1.02 17.81 15.07
CA ASP A 100 0.12 16.91 15.33
C ASP A 100 -0.20 15.49 14.88
N GLN A 101 -1.42 15.01 15.06
CA GLN A 101 -1.89 13.76 14.48
C GLN A 101 -1.85 13.79 12.95
N ALA A 102 -2.27 14.91 12.32
CA ALA A 102 -2.20 15.08 10.87
C ALA A 102 -0.75 15.02 10.36
N LYS A 103 0.20 15.63 11.06
CA LYS A 103 1.64 15.54 10.73
C LYS A 103 2.17 14.12 10.87
N ASN A 104 1.79 13.41 11.93
CA ASN A 104 2.20 12.03 12.16
C ASN A 104 1.69 11.10 11.06
N ILE A 105 0.42 11.22 10.67
CA ILE A 105 -0.17 10.46 9.55
C ILE A 105 0.56 10.79 8.24
N LYS A 106 0.80 12.07 7.94
CA LYS A 106 1.54 12.49 6.75
C LYS A 106 2.94 11.89 6.71
N LEU A 107 3.66 11.93 7.83
CA LEU A 107 4.99 11.32 7.93
C LEU A 107 4.93 9.81 7.67
N LEU A 108 3.97 9.13 8.28
CA LEU A 108 3.77 7.69 8.14
C LEU A 108 3.46 7.30 6.68
N LEU A 109 2.59 8.05 6.00
CA LEU A 109 2.28 7.83 4.59
C LEU A 109 3.49 8.13 3.69
N THR A 110 4.30 9.14 4.01
CA THR A 110 5.54 9.44 3.28
C THR A 110 6.54 8.30 3.42
N ILE A 111 6.73 7.78 4.63
CA ILE A 111 7.59 6.62 4.86
C ILE A 111 7.06 5.41 4.09
N PHE A 112 5.75 5.13 4.19
CA PHE A 112 5.12 4.02 3.49
C PHE A 112 5.31 4.11 1.97
N SER A 113 5.09 5.29 1.36
CA SER A 113 5.29 5.50 -0.07
C SER A 113 6.74 5.28 -0.51
N ASN A 114 7.73 5.65 0.29
CA ASN A 114 9.14 5.44 -0.01
C ASN A 114 9.56 3.97 0.05
N TYR A 115 8.81 3.11 0.74
CA TYR A 115 9.05 1.67 0.75
C TYR A 115 8.40 0.93 -0.44
N LEU A 116 7.54 1.61 -1.22
CA LEU A 116 6.82 1.03 -2.35
C LEU A 116 7.45 1.39 -3.72
N VAL A 117 8.50 2.21 -3.73
CA VAL A 117 9.18 2.69 -4.97
C VAL A 117 10.42 1.88 -5.27
#